data_689be408bb9a1e5e266eabdb8e1e2e4c
#
_entry.id   689be408bb9a1e5e266eabdb8e1e2e4c
#
_cell.length_a   1.000
_cell.length_b   1.000
_cell.length_c   1.000
_cell.angle_alpha   90.00
_cell.angle_beta   90.00
_cell.angle_gamma   90.00
#
_symmetry.space_group_name_H-M   'P 1'
#
loop_
_entity.id
_entity.type
_entity.pdbx_description
1 polymer ?
#
loop_
_entity_poly.entity_id
_entity_poly.type
_entity_poly.pdbx_seq_one_letter_code
_entity_poly.pdbx_strand_id
1 'polypeptide(L)'
;MVSMYGKQKISVAIVALLAASTLGAAANEKVTFGTNWLAEPEHGGYYQSVADGTYAACGLDVTIMQGGPQVSGRPMLLAGKIDFYMGGNLLSAFDAVQQGIPMRVVAADFQKDPQVMMSHPGEGLDKWEDLKNADQYILGDEGVQTFFQWMVIELGFDASKRAPYTYNTAPFLANKKSIQQGYVTSEPFAVKKEGGFVPNQFLLADYGWDTYSTTIEVMQDTIDKKPEVVQCFVDGSAKGWYKYLYGNNKAANDLIKKDNPDMSDEQIAFSIEQMKKFGLADSGDTEKLGIGAMTDERIKSFYDKMVKAKVTPAGIDIKKAYTLTFINKGVGLELKK
;
A
#
# COMPACT_ATOMS: atom_id res chain seq x y z
N MET A 1 -72.31 64.87 33.61
CA MET A 1 -71.75 63.58 34.04
C MET A 1 -71.27 62.94 32.81
N VAL A 2 -69.93 62.99 32.59
CA VAL A 2 -69.30 62.44 31.39
C VAL A 2 -68.35 61.37 31.86
N SER A 3 -68.60 60.13 31.42
CA SER A 3 -67.72 58.95 31.69
C SER A 3 -66.69 58.85 30.59
N MET A 4 -65.39 58.89 30.95
CA MET A 4 -64.30 58.67 30.06
C MET A 4 -63.81 57.18 30.19
N TYR A 5 -64.03 56.42 29.14
CA TYR A 5 -63.40 55.06 29.00
C TYR A 5 -61.99 55.17 28.41
N GLY A 6 -61.00 54.84 29.22
CA GLY A 6 -59.62 54.71 28.76
C GLY A 6 -59.42 53.38 28.01
N LYS A 7 -58.93 53.46 26.80
CA LYS A 7 -58.44 52.24 26.01
C LYS A 7 -57.04 51.92 26.40
N GLN A 8 -56.82 50.80 27.09
CA GLN A 8 -55.51 50.21 27.29
C GLN A 8 -55.09 49.49 26.02
N LYS A 9 -53.94 49.90 25.46
CA LYS A 9 -53.24 49.17 24.36
C LYS A 9 -52.34 48.10 24.96
N ILE A 10 -52.68 46.84 24.72
CA ILE A 10 -51.81 45.72 25.06
C ILE A 10 -50.84 45.55 23.91
N SER A 11 -49.56 45.87 24.15
CA SER A 11 -48.46 45.56 23.22
C SER A 11 -47.99 44.11 23.45
N VAL A 12 -48.32 43.25 22.52
CA VAL A 12 -47.75 41.85 22.49
C VAL A 12 -46.36 41.92 21.90
N ALA A 13 -45.40 41.77 22.76
CA ALA A 13 -43.98 41.57 22.31
C ALA A 13 -43.77 40.09 21.85
N ILE A 14 -43.62 39.87 20.54
CA ILE A 14 -43.25 38.58 19.98
C ILE A 14 -41.74 38.41 20.20
N VAL A 15 -41.35 37.60 21.16
CA VAL A 15 -39.96 37.15 21.33
C VAL A 15 -39.70 36.01 20.34
N ALA A 16 -39.05 36.32 19.23
CA ALA A 16 -38.54 35.31 18.30
C ALA A 16 -37.34 34.61 18.94
N LEU A 17 -37.55 33.40 19.46
CA LEU A 17 -36.45 32.51 19.83
C LEU A 17 -35.73 32.02 18.54
N LEU A 18 -34.58 32.60 18.23
CA LEU A 18 -33.61 32.03 17.30
C LEU A 18 -33.01 30.79 17.96
N ALA A 19 -33.53 29.60 17.63
CA ALA A 19 -32.88 28.36 17.92
C ALA A 19 -31.62 28.28 17.02
N ALA A 20 -30.47 28.70 17.54
CA ALA A 20 -29.17 28.41 16.95
C ALA A 20 -28.97 26.91 17.07
N SER A 21 -29.26 26.19 15.99
CA SER A 21 -28.83 24.77 15.83
C SER A 21 -27.30 24.76 15.81
N THR A 22 -26.70 24.54 16.96
CA THR A 22 -25.29 24.13 17.00
C THR A 22 -25.23 22.75 16.36
N LEU A 23 -24.89 22.70 15.06
CA LEU A 23 -24.37 21.48 14.46
C LEU A 23 -23.10 21.17 15.25
N GLY A 24 -23.20 20.30 16.23
CA GLY A 24 -22.05 19.71 16.87
C GLY A 24 -21.25 19.02 15.75
N ALA A 25 -19.99 19.42 15.55
CA ALA A 25 -19.11 18.67 14.68
C ALA A 25 -19.13 17.22 15.17
N ALA A 26 -19.63 16.31 14.34
CA ALA A 26 -19.55 14.88 14.64
C ALA A 26 -18.08 14.51 14.87
N ALA A 27 -17.81 13.75 15.92
CA ALA A 27 -16.46 13.26 16.15
C ALA A 27 -16.03 12.39 14.95
N ASN A 28 -14.76 12.51 14.55
CA ASN A 28 -14.23 11.70 13.47
C ASN A 28 -14.40 10.20 13.77
N GLU A 29 -14.74 9.42 12.76
CA GLU A 29 -14.83 7.97 12.84
C GLU A 29 -13.44 7.40 13.08
N LYS A 30 -13.29 6.59 14.12
CA LYS A 30 -12.01 5.92 14.41
C LYS A 30 -11.79 4.78 13.47
N VAL A 31 -10.62 4.75 12.85
CA VAL A 31 -10.19 3.75 11.88
C VAL A 31 -8.81 3.24 12.25
N THR A 32 -8.64 1.92 12.30
CA THR A 32 -7.33 1.28 12.48
C THR A 32 -6.88 0.67 11.17
N PHE A 33 -5.73 1.12 10.68
CA PHE A 33 -5.07 0.62 9.46
C PHE A 33 -3.85 -0.21 9.83
N GLY A 34 -3.86 -1.50 9.50
CA GLY A 34 -2.72 -2.38 9.70
C GLY A 34 -1.80 -2.39 8.48
N THR A 35 -0.49 -2.15 8.68
CA THR A 35 0.51 -2.36 7.64
C THR A 35 1.05 -3.78 7.67
N ASN A 36 1.61 -4.25 6.56
CA ASN A 36 2.17 -5.61 6.45
C ASN A 36 3.61 -5.70 6.99
N TRP A 37 4.26 -4.58 7.26
CA TRP A 37 5.63 -4.50 7.73
C TRP A 37 5.81 -3.41 8.79
N LEU A 38 7.04 -3.31 9.35
CA LEU A 38 7.47 -2.20 10.20
C LEU A 38 7.32 -0.87 9.45
N ALA A 39 7.18 0.23 10.19
CA ALA A 39 7.04 1.56 9.60
C ALA A 39 8.23 1.89 8.69
N GLU A 40 7.92 2.23 7.43
CA GLU A 40 8.90 2.49 6.37
C GLU A 40 8.32 3.44 5.30
N PRO A 41 9.15 4.01 4.41
CA PRO A 41 8.69 4.94 3.38
C PRO A 41 7.67 4.36 2.40
N GLU A 42 7.62 3.06 2.23
CA GLU A 42 6.61 2.33 1.45
C GLU A 42 5.20 2.41 2.07
N HIS A 43 5.11 2.95 3.28
CA HIS A 43 3.84 3.32 3.95
C HIS A 43 3.62 4.83 3.98
N GLY A 44 4.50 5.60 3.35
CA GLY A 44 4.62 7.04 3.51
C GLY A 44 3.37 7.83 3.18
N GLY A 45 2.58 7.42 2.19
CA GLY A 45 1.33 8.08 1.83
C GLY A 45 0.29 8.06 2.97
N TYR A 46 0.21 6.95 3.69
CA TYR A 46 -0.70 6.82 4.83
C TYR A 46 -0.23 7.67 6.01
N TYR A 47 1.07 7.62 6.34
CA TYR A 47 1.67 8.47 7.36
C TYR A 47 1.53 9.96 7.04
N GLN A 48 1.61 10.32 5.76
CA GLN A 48 1.39 11.70 5.31
C GLN A 48 -0.03 12.16 5.60
N SER A 49 -1.03 11.34 5.29
CA SER A 49 -2.43 11.67 5.49
C SER A 49 -2.83 11.74 6.96
N VAL A 50 -2.15 10.98 7.83
CA VAL A 50 -2.27 11.13 9.28
C VAL A 50 -1.60 12.44 9.73
N ALA A 51 -0.36 12.70 9.30
CA ALA A 51 0.46 13.81 9.78
C ALA A 51 -0.10 15.19 9.41
N ASP A 52 -0.70 15.32 8.21
CA ASP A 52 -1.20 16.60 7.70
C ASP A 52 -2.72 16.76 7.83
N GLY A 53 -3.39 15.80 8.46
CA GLY A 53 -4.84 15.85 8.70
C GLY A 53 -5.70 15.58 7.47
N THR A 54 -5.14 15.00 6.39
CA THR A 54 -5.90 14.66 5.17
C THR A 54 -7.06 13.71 5.47
N TYR A 55 -6.85 12.69 6.29
CA TYR A 55 -7.93 11.80 6.74
C TYR A 55 -8.94 12.53 7.65
N ALA A 56 -8.45 13.37 8.57
CA ALA A 56 -9.30 14.12 9.47
C ALA A 56 -10.24 15.09 8.72
N ALA A 57 -9.76 15.65 7.61
CA ALA A 57 -10.54 16.57 6.78
C ALA A 57 -11.77 15.92 6.12
N CYS A 58 -11.81 14.59 5.97
CA CYS A 58 -12.99 13.85 5.49
C CYS A 58 -13.66 13.01 6.59
N GLY A 59 -13.32 13.25 7.86
CA GLY A 59 -14.05 12.71 9.01
C GLY A 59 -13.45 11.42 9.59
N LEU A 60 -12.20 11.07 9.31
CA LEU A 60 -11.54 9.89 9.90
C LEU A 60 -10.46 10.28 10.90
N ASP A 61 -10.41 9.52 12.00
CA ASP A 61 -9.31 9.51 12.97
C ASP A 61 -8.54 8.18 12.79
N VAL A 62 -7.50 8.22 11.94
CA VAL A 62 -6.78 7.03 11.51
C VAL A 62 -5.59 6.76 12.43
N THR A 63 -5.55 5.55 12.99
CA THR A 63 -4.40 5.00 13.69
C THR A 63 -3.71 3.95 12.83
N ILE A 64 -2.40 4.11 12.56
CA ILE A 64 -1.60 3.11 11.86
C ILE A 64 -1.05 2.11 12.87
N MET A 65 -1.34 0.84 12.66
CA MET A 65 -0.78 -0.28 13.40
C MET A 65 0.25 -0.98 12.52
N GLN A 66 1.53 -0.77 12.84
CA GLN A 66 2.58 -1.40 12.06
C GLN A 66 2.59 -2.92 12.21
N GLY A 67 2.93 -3.60 11.12
CA GLY A 67 3.17 -5.02 11.07
C GLY A 67 4.59 -5.40 11.50
N GLY A 68 5.11 -6.45 10.90
CA GLY A 68 6.47 -6.91 11.12
C GLY A 68 6.63 -8.39 10.77
N PRO A 69 7.85 -8.95 10.87
CA PRO A 69 8.17 -10.30 10.40
C PRO A 69 7.30 -11.43 10.97
N GLN A 70 6.69 -11.22 12.15
CA GLN A 70 5.87 -12.21 12.84
C GLN A 70 4.44 -11.70 13.11
N VAL A 71 4.05 -10.58 12.48
CA VAL A 71 2.72 -10.00 12.62
C VAL A 71 1.87 -10.39 11.43
N SER A 72 0.79 -11.11 11.67
CA SER A 72 -0.17 -11.53 10.65
C SER A 72 -1.36 -10.57 10.62
N GLY A 73 -1.33 -9.59 9.70
CA GLY A 73 -2.34 -8.53 9.64
C GLY A 73 -3.71 -9.02 9.13
N ARG A 74 -3.72 -9.93 8.15
CA ARG A 74 -4.99 -10.42 7.59
C ARG A 74 -5.88 -11.14 8.63
N PRO A 75 -5.40 -12.03 9.50
CA PRO A 75 -6.21 -12.56 10.61
C PRO A 75 -6.75 -11.46 11.54
N MET A 76 -6.03 -10.34 11.69
CA MET A 76 -6.53 -9.21 12.50
C MET A 76 -7.68 -8.49 11.79
N LEU A 77 -7.61 -8.32 10.46
CA LEU A 77 -8.70 -7.79 9.65
C LEU A 77 -9.94 -8.69 9.77
N LEU A 78 -9.78 -10.00 9.62
CA LEU A 78 -10.87 -10.98 9.74
C LEU A 78 -11.51 -10.99 11.14
N ALA A 79 -10.71 -10.74 12.17
CA ALA A 79 -11.17 -10.64 13.55
C ALA A 79 -11.76 -9.27 13.92
N GLY A 80 -11.80 -8.32 12.98
CA GLY A 80 -12.27 -6.94 13.21
C GLY A 80 -11.41 -6.14 14.19
N LYS A 81 -10.14 -6.50 14.34
CA LYS A 81 -9.17 -5.76 15.17
C LYS A 81 -8.54 -4.58 14.44
N ILE A 82 -8.56 -4.62 13.11
CA ILE A 82 -8.22 -3.53 12.22
C ILE A 82 -9.33 -3.41 11.17
N ASP A 83 -9.55 -2.20 10.68
CA ASP A 83 -10.62 -1.88 9.72
C ASP A 83 -10.14 -2.03 8.28
N PHE A 84 -8.87 -1.66 8.02
CA PHE A 84 -8.20 -1.79 6.74
C PHE A 84 -6.85 -2.46 6.93
N TYR A 85 -6.39 -3.14 5.89
CA TYR A 85 -5.09 -3.81 5.89
C TYR A 85 -4.32 -3.51 4.61
N MET A 86 -3.03 -3.30 4.72
CA MET A 86 -2.13 -3.20 3.58
C MET A 86 -1.68 -4.59 3.15
N GLY A 87 -2.25 -5.08 2.06
CA GLY A 87 -1.80 -6.31 1.42
C GLY A 87 -0.54 -6.10 0.58
N GLY A 88 0.21 -7.18 0.34
CA GLY A 88 1.42 -7.14 -0.50
C GLY A 88 1.09 -7.01 -1.98
N ASN A 89 0.33 -7.97 -2.52
CA ASN A 89 -0.04 -8.02 -3.94
C ASN A 89 -1.35 -8.79 -4.16
N LEU A 90 -1.78 -8.90 -5.44
CA LEU A 90 -3.08 -9.49 -5.78
C LEU A 90 -3.20 -11.00 -5.52
N LEU A 91 -2.10 -11.77 -5.46
CA LEU A 91 -2.20 -13.22 -5.22
C LEU A 91 -2.91 -13.51 -3.90
N SER A 92 -2.60 -12.74 -2.88
CA SER A 92 -3.21 -12.91 -1.58
C SER A 92 -4.72 -12.60 -1.57
N ALA A 93 -5.18 -11.71 -2.45
CA ALA A 93 -6.61 -11.45 -2.64
C ALA A 93 -7.30 -12.61 -3.40
N PHE A 94 -6.63 -13.22 -4.37
CA PHE A 94 -7.14 -14.42 -5.05
C PHE A 94 -7.24 -15.61 -4.10
N ASP A 95 -6.25 -15.80 -3.22
CA ASP A 95 -6.28 -16.82 -2.17
C ASP A 95 -7.45 -16.60 -1.19
N ALA A 96 -7.73 -15.36 -0.82
CA ALA A 96 -8.87 -15.04 0.03
C ALA A 96 -10.19 -15.48 -0.62
N VAL A 97 -10.38 -15.23 -1.93
CA VAL A 97 -11.56 -15.70 -2.67
C VAL A 97 -11.64 -17.22 -2.68
N GLN A 98 -10.52 -17.90 -2.92
CA GLN A 98 -10.47 -19.38 -2.90
C GLN A 98 -10.86 -19.95 -1.55
N GLN A 99 -10.50 -19.29 -0.47
CA GLN A 99 -10.84 -19.69 0.91
C GLN A 99 -12.25 -19.24 1.33
N GLY A 100 -12.99 -18.53 0.46
CA GLY A 100 -14.32 -18.02 0.77
C GLY A 100 -14.31 -16.85 1.75
N ILE A 101 -13.19 -16.17 1.90
CA ILE A 101 -13.03 -14.99 2.77
C ILE A 101 -13.65 -13.77 2.07
N PRO A 102 -14.65 -13.11 2.68
CA PRO A 102 -15.33 -11.96 2.09
C PRO A 102 -14.52 -10.66 2.27
N MET A 103 -13.32 -10.64 1.74
CA MET A 103 -12.41 -9.49 1.73
C MET A 103 -12.26 -8.98 0.30
N ARG A 104 -12.06 -7.68 0.13
CA ARG A 104 -11.82 -7.05 -1.17
C ARG A 104 -10.67 -6.08 -1.14
N VAL A 105 -9.94 -6.03 -2.24
CA VAL A 105 -9.03 -4.93 -2.56
C VAL A 105 -9.85 -3.76 -3.09
N VAL A 106 -9.70 -2.58 -2.49
CA VAL A 106 -10.40 -1.34 -2.86
C VAL A 106 -9.51 -0.30 -3.53
N ALA A 107 -8.18 -0.46 -3.42
CA ALA A 107 -7.18 0.35 -4.12
C ALA A 107 -5.84 -0.40 -4.18
N ALA A 108 -4.95 0.01 -5.08
CA ALA A 108 -3.57 -0.46 -5.15
C ALA A 108 -2.64 0.76 -5.30
N ASP A 109 -1.96 1.11 -4.22
CA ASP A 109 -1.16 2.34 -4.20
C ASP A 109 0.15 2.21 -4.96
N PHE A 110 0.63 0.97 -5.20
CA PHE A 110 1.75 0.73 -6.10
C PHE A 110 1.31 0.07 -7.41
N GLN A 111 1.68 0.72 -8.50
CA GLN A 111 1.50 0.21 -9.86
C GLN A 111 2.51 -0.88 -10.21
N LYS A 112 3.67 -0.84 -9.59
CA LYS A 112 4.70 -1.88 -9.74
C LYS A 112 5.04 -2.45 -8.37
N ASP A 113 5.09 -3.77 -8.31
CA ASP A 113 5.62 -4.46 -7.14
C ASP A 113 7.11 -4.09 -6.96
N PRO A 114 7.55 -3.64 -5.78
CA PRO A 114 8.92 -3.19 -5.55
C PRO A 114 9.96 -4.33 -5.51
N GLN A 115 9.54 -5.58 -5.65
CA GLN A 115 10.43 -6.75 -5.61
C GLN A 115 11.51 -6.69 -6.69
N VAL A 116 12.75 -6.86 -6.25
CA VAL A 116 13.92 -7.00 -7.12
C VAL A 116 14.65 -8.30 -6.83
N MET A 117 15.34 -8.81 -7.86
CA MET A 117 16.50 -9.67 -7.66
C MET A 117 17.76 -8.82 -7.77
N MET A 118 18.69 -9.01 -6.84
CA MET A 118 20.00 -8.34 -6.83
C MET A 118 21.11 -9.32 -7.17
N SER A 119 22.16 -8.82 -7.84
CA SER A 119 23.41 -9.57 -8.09
C SER A 119 24.64 -8.69 -7.87
N HIS A 120 25.80 -9.32 -7.72
CA HIS A 120 27.06 -8.60 -7.68
C HIS A 120 27.47 -8.14 -9.09
N PRO A 121 27.85 -6.87 -9.28
CA PRO A 121 28.29 -6.36 -10.58
C PRO A 121 29.60 -7.01 -11.03
N GLY A 122 29.69 -7.34 -12.32
CA GLY A 122 30.90 -7.88 -12.94
C GLY A 122 31.23 -9.34 -12.60
N GLU A 123 30.32 -10.03 -11.93
CA GLU A 123 30.52 -11.44 -11.53
C GLU A 123 29.80 -12.43 -12.47
N GLY A 124 29.37 -11.97 -13.66
CA GLY A 124 28.72 -12.81 -14.69
C GLY A 124 27.23 -13.02 -14.47
N LEU A 125 26.64 -12.21 -13.61
CA LEU A 125 25.19 -12.15 -13.33
C LEU A 125 24.67 -10.73 -13.59
N ASP A 126 25.15 -10.10 -14.66
CA ASP A 126 24.89 -8.69 -14.95
C ASP A 126 23.64 -8.45 -15.80
N LYS A 127 22.99 -9.51 -16.27
CA LYS A 127 21.76 -9.46 -17.04
C LYS A 127 20.71 -10.36 -16.40
N TRP A 128 19.44 -10.04 -16.65
CA TRP A 128 18.32 -10.83 -16.14
C TRP A 128 18.43 -12.32 -16.50
N GLU A 129 18.78 -12.62 -17.74
CA GLU A 129 18.90 -13.99 -18.26
C GLU A 129 20.01 -14.80 -17.58
N ASP A 130 20.99 -14.13 -17.00
CA ASP A 130 22.13 -14.77 -16.34
C ASP A 130 21.77 -15.21 -14.91
N LEU A 131 20.77 -14.59 -14.28
CA LEU A 131 20.42 -14.81 -12.87
C LEU A 131 20.12 -16.27 -12.53
N LYS A 132 19.51 -17.02 -13.46
CA LYS A 132 19.24 -18.45 -13.27
C LYS A 132 20.52 -19.31 -13.14
N ASN A 133 21.68 -18.78 -13.56
CA ASN A 133 22.98 -19.45 -13.47
C ASN A 133 23.65 -19.21 -12.11
N ALA A 134 23.11 -18.35 -11.25
CA ALA A 134 23.66 -18.14 -9.92
C ALA A 134 23.77 -19.44 -9.14
N ASP A 135 24.77 -19.52 -8.25
CA ASP A 135 25.01 -20.71 -7.42
C ASP A 135 23.92 -20.85 -6.33
N GLN A 136 23.35 -19.73 -5.89
CA GLN A 136 22.38 -19.69 -4.80
C GLN A 136 21.37 -18.54 -4.98
N TYR A 137 20.11 -18.81 -4.66
CA TYR A 137 19.02 -17.83 -4.63
C TYR A 137 18.58 -17.59 -3.19
N ILE A 138 18.89 -16.42 -2.63
CA ILE A 138 18.58 -16.04 -1.25
C ILE A 138 17.19 -15.42 -1.23
N LEU A 139 16.19 -16.16 -0.72
CA LEU A 139 14.77 -15.85 -0.83
C LEU A 139 14.04 -16.05 0.51
N GLY A 140 13.17 -15.13 0.86
CA GLY A 140 12.22 -15.26 1.97
C GLY A 140 11.07 -16.21 1.63
N ASP A 141 10.40 -16.70 2.65
CA ASP A 141 9.31 -17.70 2.47
C ASP A 141 8.15 -17.14 1.65
N GLU A 142 7.76 -15.88 1.83
CA GLU A 142 6.70 -15.25 1.03
C GLU A 142 7.11 -15.18 -0.46
N GLY A 143 8.35 -14.77 -0.76
CA GLY A 143 8.85 -14.73 -2.13
C GLY A 143 8.85 -16.11 -2.79
N VAL A 144 9.17 -17.15 -2.02
CA VAL A 144 9.13 -18.54 -2.50
C VAL A 144 7.71 -18.98 -2.83
N GLN A 145 6.73 -18.57 -2.05
CA GLN A 145 5.31 -18.92 -2.27
C GLN A 145 4.66 -18.12 -3.41
N THR A 146 5.30 -17.06 -3.90
CA THR A 146 4.74 -16.13 -4.88
C THR A 146 5.59 -16.04 -6.14
N PHE A 147 6.40 -15.00 -6.30
CA PHE A 147 7.14 -14.72 -7.55
C PHE A 147 8.17 -15.80 -7.91
N PHE A 148 8.74 -16.48 -6.94
CA PHE A 148 9.74 -17.50 -7.25
C PHE A 148 9.13 -18.75 -7.90
N GLN A 149 7.90 -19.14 -7.55
CA GLN A 149 7.20 -20.21 -8.28
C GLN A 149 7.01 -19.85 -9.74
N TRP A 150 6.61 -18.59 -10.02
CA TRP A 150 6.54 -18.09 -11.38
C TRP A 150 7.92 -18.11 -12.07
N MET A 151 9.00 -17.69 -11.39
CA MET A 151 10.36 -17.75 -11.93
C MET A 151 10.79 -19.18 -12.26
N VAL A 152 10.46 -20.15 -11.42
CA VAL A 152 10.78 -21.58 -11.67
C VAL A 152 10.02 -22.09 -12.90
N ILE A 153 8.72 -21.87 -12.98
CA ILE A 153 7.85 -22.47 -14.01
C ILE A 153 7.99 -21.78 -15.36
N GLU A 154 7.98 -20.45 -15.39
CA GLU A 154 7.99 -19.68 -16.65
C GLU A 154 9.39 -19.30 -17.12
N LEU A 155 10.37 -19.15 -16.21
CA LEU A 155 11.71 -18.66 -16.55
C LEU A 155 12.83 -19.69 -16.37
N GLY A 156 12.51 -20.87 -15.81
CA GLY A 156 13.43 -22.00 -15.71
C GLY A 156 14.48 -21.86 -14.60
N PHE A 157 14.17 -21.15 -13.50
CA PHE A 157 15.01 -21.13 -12.32
C PHE A 157 15.00 -22.48 -11.61
N ASP A 158 16.12 -22.86 -10.99
CA ASP A 158 16.29 -24.13 -10.29
C ASP A 158 15.90 -23.99 -8.81
N ALA A 159 14.76 -24.58 -8.42
CA ALA A 159 14.27 -24.52 -7.06
C ALA A 159 15.24 -25.11 -6.01
N SER A 160 16.16 -26.00 -6.40
CA SER A 160 17.13 -26.62 -5.49
C SER A 160 18.21 -25.66 -5.02
N LYS A 161 18.42 -24.54 -5.71
CA LYS A 161 19.41 -23.51 -5.36
C LYS A 161 18.92 -22.51 -4.32
N ARG A 162 17.69 -22.66 -3.82
CA ARG A 162 17.13 -21.78 -2.80
C ARG A 162 17.93 -21.82 -1.50
N ALA A 163 18.19 -20.63 -0.94
CA ALA A 163 18.64 -20.44 0.43
C ALA A 163 17.71 -19.46 1.16
N PRO A 164 17.56 -19.58 2.49
CA PRO A 164 16.69 -18.70 3.24
C PRO A 164 17.24 -17.27 3.32
N TYR A 165 16.38 -16.28 3.08
CA TYR A 165 16.64 -14.89 3.38
C TYR A 165 16.10 -14.57 4.77
N THR A 166 16.99 -14.18 5.68
CA THR A 166 16.68 -13.88 7.08
C THR A 166 16.79 -12.38 7.40
N TYR A 167 16.52 -11.55 6.39
CA TYR A 167 16.63 -10.07 6.49
C TYR A 167 18.06 -9.60 6.86
N ASN A 168 19.05 -10.35 6.41
CA ASN A 168 20.48 -10.08 6.60
C ASN A 168 21.20 -10.21 5.26
N THR A 169 21.90 -9.16 4.86
CA THR A 169 22.65 -9.09 3.60
C THR A 169 23.97 -9.84 3.63
N ALA A 170 24.51 -10.21 4.80
CA ALA A 170 25.82 -10.85 4.93
C ALA A 170 25.99 -12.12 4.08
N PRO A 171 25.02 -13.04 3.96
CA PRO A 171 25.15 -14.19 3.07
C PRO A 171 25.32 -13.79 1.59
N PHE A 172 24.58 -12.76 1.13
CA PHE A 172 24.73 -12.22 -0.21
C PHE A 172 26.10 -11.59 -0.41
N LEU A 173 26.57 -10.76 0.53
CA LEU A 173 27.86 -10.09 0.46
C LEU A 173 29.03 -11.09 0.43
N ALA A 174 28.89 -12.23 1.13
CA ALA A 174 29.90 -13.27 1.20
C ALA A 174 29.99 -14.15 -0.08
N ASN A 175 28.89 -14.31 -0.83
CA ASN A 175 28.83 -15.15 -2.03
C ASN A 175 28.55 -14.32 -3.28
N LYS A 176 29.58 -13.94 -3.99
CA LYS A 176 29.50 -13.12 -5.21
C LYS A 176 28.75 -13.76 -6.37
N LYS A 177 28.55 -15.09 -6.34
CA LYS A 177 27.77 -15.83 -7.33
C LYS A 177 26.34 -16.11 -6.89
N SER A 178 25.91 -15.51 -5.79
CA SER A 178 24.51 -15.56 -5.36
C SER A 178 23.68 -14.42 -5.92
N ILE A 179 22.37 -14.64 -5.92
CA ILE A 179 21.38 -13.57 -6.08
C ILE A 179 20.51 -13.50 -4.83
N GLN A 180 20.00 -12.31 -4.53
CA GLN A 180 19.15 -12.08 -3.37
C GLN A 180 17.91 -11.29 -3.75
N GLN A 181 16.75 -11.68 -3.20
CA GLN A 181 15.57 -10.85 -3.25
C GLN A 181 15.75 -9.59 -2.43
N GLY A 182 14.95 -8.56 -2.73
CA GLY A 182 14.81 -7.36 -1.93
C GLY A 182 13.72 -6.47 -2.49
N TYR A 183 13.46 -5.38 -1.81
CA TYR A 183 12.72 -4.26 -2.37
C TYR A 183 13.70 -3.24 -2.93
N VAL A 184 13.41 -2.72 -4.12
CA VAL A 184 14.27 -1.72 -4.79
C VAL A 184 14.48 -0.47 -3.93
N THR A 185 13.61 -0.25 -2.99
CA THR A 185 13.59 0.87 -2.04
C THR A 185 14.37 0.61 -0.74
N SER A 186 14.81 -0.61 -0.47
CA SER A 186 15.39 -1.01 0.82
C SER A 186 16.75 -1.71 0.68
N GLU A 187 16.79 -2.98 0.25
CA GLU A 187 18.01 -3.80 0.27
C GLU A 187 19.19 -3.25 -0.55
N PRO A 188 19.01 -2.56 -1.70
CA PRO A 188 20.16 -1.97 -2.39
C PRO A 188 20.87 -0.89 -1.56
N PHE A 189 20.16 -0.19 -0.68
CA PHE A 189 20.76 0.74 0.26
C PHE A 189 21.63 0.02 1.30
N ALA A 190 21.09 -1.06 1.88
CA ALA A 190 21.82 -1.87 2.85
C ALA A 190 23.09 -2.49 2.23
N VAL A 191 23.00 -3.07 1.02
CA VAL A 191 24.15 -3.61 0.28
C VAL A 191 25.19 -2.53 0.02
N LYS A 192 24.79 -1.34 -0.40
CA LYS A 192 25.72 -0.23 -0.61
C LYS A 192 26.42 0.18 0.68
N LYS A 193 25.68 0.27 1.79
CA LYS A 193 26.19 0.70 3.09
C LYS A 193 27.13 -0.34 3.71
N GLU A 194 26.79 -1.61 3.64
CA GLU A 194 27.51 -2.70 4.28
C GLU A 194 28.60 -3.30 3.37
N GLY A 195 28.30 -3.45 2.07
CA GLY A 195 29.18 -4.07 1.08
C GLY A 195 30.07 -3.10 0.32
N GLY A 196 29.78 -1.78 0.38
CA GLY A 196 30.56 -0.75 -0.31
C GLY A 196 30.37 -0.68 -1.84
N PHE A 197 29.38 -1.39 -2.39
CA PHE A 197 29.05 -1.38 -3.82
C PHE A 197 27.55 -1.25 -4.06
N VAL A 198 27.17 -0.78 -5.25
CA VAL A 198 25.75 -0.76 -5.67
C VAL A 198 25.48 -2.07 -6.42
N PRO A 199 24.54 -2.92 -5.96
CA PRO A 199 24.22 -4.14 -6.66
C PRO A 199 23.51 -3.88 -7.99
N ASN A 200 23.59 -4.81 -8.93
CA ASN A 200 22.66 -4.85 -10.05
C ASN A 200 21.25 -5.07 -9.48
N GLN A 201 20.25 -4.42 -10.06
CA GLN A 201 18.87 -4.43 -9.59
C GLN A 201 17.95 -4.80 -10.76
N PHE A 202 17.23 -5.90 -10.64
CA PHE A 202 16.30 -6.38 -11.66
C PHE A 202 14.89 -6.34 -11.05
N LEU A 203 14.15 -5.26 -11.32
CA LEU A 203 12.78 -5.11 -10.84
C LEU A 203 11.88 -6.13 -11.52
N LEU A 204 11.28 -7.04 -10.76
CA LEU A 204 10.51 -8.17 -11.30
C LEU A 204 9.34 -7.72 -12.17
N ALA A 205 8.74 -6.56 -11.86
CA ALA A 205 7.67 -5.96 -12.64
C ALA A 205 8.07 -5.67 -14.10
N ASP A 206 9.35 -5.35 -14.35
CA ASP A 206 9.86 -5.07 -15.71
C ASP A 206 10.11 -6.38 -16.51
N TYR A 207 10.11 -7.55 -15.84
CA TYR A 207 10.33 -8.87 -16.44
C TYR A 207 9.10 -9.77 -16.44
N GLY A 208 7.93 -9.22 -16.12
CA GLY A 208 6.65 -9.92 -16.25
C GLY A 208 5.92 -10.22 -14.95
N TRP A 209 6.47 -9.86 -13.79
CA TRP A 209 5.76 -9.87 -12.51
C TRP A 209 4.97 -8.56 -12.35
N ASP A 210 3.96 -8.37 -13.20
CA ASP A 210 3.25 -7.09 -13.39
C ASP A 210 2.01 -6.92 -12.49
N THR A 211 2.04 -7.50 -11.30
CA THR A 211 0.99 -7.33 -10.29
C THR A 211 0.88 -5.88 -9.79
N TYR A 212 -0.32 -5.50 -9.36
CA TYR A 212 -0.49 -4.39 -8.43
C TYR A 212 0.04 -4.78 -7.05
N SER A 213 0.57 -3.81 -6.31
CA SER A 213 1.13 -4.01 -4.98
C SER A 213 0.68 -2.92 -4.00
N THR A 214 1.01 -3.07 -2.71
CA THR A 214 0.59 -2.14 -1.66
C THR A 214 -0.92 -1.90 -1.75
N THR A 215 -1.66 -3.02 -1.70
CA THR A 215 -3.12 -3.03 -1.86
C THR A 215 -3.81 -2.63 -0.56
N ILE A 216 -4.92 -1.89 -0.66
CA ILE A 216 -5.80 -1.61 0.48
C ILE A 216 -6.89 -2.69 0.50
N GLU A 217 -6.86 -3.52 1.54
CA GLU A 217 -7.80 -4.62 1.78
C GLU A 217 -8.82 -4.25 2.86
N VAL A 218 -10.08 -4.59 2.64
CA VAL A 218 -11.20 -4.32 3.56
C VAL A 218 -12.23 -5.44 3.50
N MET A 219 -12.97 -5.67 4.59
CA MET A 219 -14.06 -6.65 4.61
C MET A 219 -15.26 -6.16 3.78
N GLN A 220 -15.94 -7.08 3.08
CA GLN A 220 -17.15 -6.76 2.31
C GLN A 220 -18.22 -6.08 3.19
N ASP A 221 -18.36 -6.53 4.43
CA ASP A 221 -19.29 -5.96 5.40
C ASP A 221 -19.03 -4.47 5.69
N THR A 222 -17.76 -4.05 5.72
CA THR A 222 -17.38 -2.63 5.86
C THR A 222 -17.77 -1.83 4.61
N ILE A 223 -17.56 -2.41 3.41
CA ILE A 223 -17.98 -1.79 2.15
C ILE A 223 -19.51 -1.57 2.14
N ASP A 224 -20.27 -2.55 2.58
CA ASP A 224 -21.73 -2.52 2.53
C ASP A 224 -22.33 -1.57 3.56
N LYS A 225 -21.73 -1.46 4.75
CA LYS A 225 -22.27 -0.69 5.87
C LYS A 225 -21.70 0.72 6.00
N LYS A 226 -20.46 0.95 5.53
CA LYS A 226 -19.72 2.21 5.71
C LYS A 226 -18.98 2.62 4.43
N PRO A 227 -19.64 2.67 3.26
CA PRO A 227 -18.99 2.99 1.99
C PRO A 227 -18.32 4.38 1.99
N GLU A 228 -18.85 5.33 2.76
CA GLU A 228 -18.27 6.67 2.92
C GLU A 228 -16.94 6.64 3.68
N VAL A 229 -16.79 5.75 4.66
CA VAL A 229 -15.52 5.53 5.39
C VAL A 229 -14.47 4.95 4.43
N VAL A 230 -14.88 3.96 3.62
CA VAL A 230 -14.00 3.36 2.61
C VAL A 230 -13.56 4.40 1.58
N GLN A 231 -14.50 5.22 1.07
CA GLN A 231 -14.18 6.27 0.11
C GLN A 231 -13.22 7.32 0.69
N CYS A 232 -13.49 7.81 1.90
CA CYS A 232 -12.64 8.78 2.58
C CYS A 232 -11.22 8.22 2.81
N PHE A 233 -11.10 6.95 3.22
CA PHE A 233 -9.79 6.32 3.43
C PHE A 233 -9.01 6.20 2.11
N VAL A 234 -9.65 5.72 1.04
CA VAL A 234 -9.03 5.57 -0.28
C VAL A 234 -8.60 6.92 -0.86
N ASP A 235 -9.50 7.93 -0.84
CA ASP A 235 -9.20 9.26 -1.35
C ASP A 235 -8.10 9.95 -0.53
N GLY A 236 -8.15 9.77 0.80
CA GLY A 236 -7.13 10.26 1.71
C GLY A 236 -5.76 9.63 1.43
N SER A 237 -5.71 8.31 1.21
CA SER A 237 -4.48 7.59 0.85
C SER A 237 -3.89 8.10 -0.45
N ALA A 238 -4.70 8.23 -1.51
CA ALA A 238 -4.26 8.74 -2.80
C ALA A 238 -3.64 10.15 -2.68
N LYS A 239 -4.32 11.07 -1.99
CA LYS A 239 -3.79 12.43 -1.73
C LYS A 239 -2.51 12.39 -0.89
N GLY A 240 -2.47 11.53 0.12
CA GLY A 240 -1.29 11.34 0.96
C GLY A 240 -0.08 10.89 0.17
N TRP A 241 -0.25 9.93 -0.75
CA TRP A 241 0.82 9.49 -1.62
C TRP A 241 1.36 10.59 -2.53
N TYR A 242 0.50 11.40 -3.16
CA TYR A 242 0.95 12.54 -3.95
C TYR A 242 1.73 13.55 -3.10
N LYS A 243 1.22 13.92 -1.91
CA LYS A 243 1.90 14.84 -0.99
C LYS A 243 3.22 14.27 -0.45
N TYR A 244 3.27 12.96 -0.17
CA TYR A 244 4.47 12.29 0.30
C TYR A 244 5.58 12.28 -0.76
N LEU A 245 5.22 11.96 -2.00
CA LEU A 245 6.17 11.87 -3.10
C LEU A 245 6.61 13.24 -3.62
N TYR A 246 5.71 14.22 -3.71
CA TYR A 246 5.96 15.49 -4.41
C TYR A 246 5.90 16.72 -3.52
N GLY A 247 5.41 16.60 -2.29
CA GLY A 247 5.28 17.70 -1.33
C GLY A 247 6.29 17.65 -0.19
N ASN A 248 5.92 18.28 0.94
CA ASN A 248 6.70 18.25 2.17
C ASN A 248 6.30 17.03 3.01
N ASN A 249 7.17 16.05 3.04
CA ASN A 249 6.94 14.78 3.74
C ASN A 249 7.62 14.70 5.12
N LYS A 250 8.20 15.80 5.62
CA LYS A 250 8.95 15.78 6.89
C LYS A 250 8.14 15.25 8.06
N ALA A 251 6.90 15.70 8.23
CA ALA A 251 6.06 15.27 9.37
C ALA A 251 5.71 13.78 9.28
N ALA A 252 5.47 13.25 8.07
CA ALA A 252 5.27 11.82 7.85
C ALA A 252 6.52 11.01 8.19
N ASN A 253 7.70 11.47 7.74
CA ASN A 253 8.97 10.82 8.04
C ASN A 253 9.30 10.83 9.54
N ASP A 254 8.94 11.90 10.25
CA ASP A 254 9.10 11.96 11.71
C ASP A 254 8.21 10.91 12.43
N LEU A 255 6.99 10.68 11.93
CA LEU A 255 6.11 9.62 12.43
C LEU A 255 6.66 8.22 12.10
N ILE A 256 7.15 8.00 10.88
CA ILE A 256 7.78 6.72 10.48
C ILE A 256 8.96 6.41 11.43
N LYS A 257 9.86 7.38 11.67
CA LYS A 257 11.00 7.20 12.58
C LYS A 257 10.59 7.02 14.03
N LYS A 258 9.47 7.61 14.45
CA LYS A 258 8.92 7.40 15.80
C LYS A 258 8.47 5.95 15.99
N ASP A 259 7.80 5.38 14.97
CA ASP A 259 7.27 4.02 15.03
C ASP A 259 8.36 2.97 14.72
N ASN A 260 9.35 3.32 13.90
CA ASN A 260 10.51 2.49 13.57
C ASN A 260 11.82 3.30 13.74
N PRO A 261 12.43 3.29 14.93
CA PRO A 261 13.66 4.05 15.20
C PRO A 261 14.89 3.63 14.39
N ASP A 262 14.85 2.47 13.75
CA ASP A 262 15.95 1.97 12.88
C ASP A 262 15.99 2.68 11.51
N MET A 263 14.92 3.41 11.14
CA MET A 263 14.88 4.18 9.89
C MET A 263 15.74 5.45 9.98
N SER A 264 16.78 5.52 9.13
CA SER A 264 17.58 6.74 9.00
C SER A 264 17.01 7.70 7.95
N ASP A 265 17.35 8.99 8.06
CA ASP A 265 16.94 10.00 7.06
C ASP A 265 17.53 9.68 5.67
N GLU A 266 18.75 9.12 5.60
CA GLU A 266 19.37 8.71 4.34
C GLU A 266 18.62 7.55 3.67
N GLN A 267 18.17 6.56 4.45
CA GLN A 267 17.38 5.45 3.94
C GLN A 267 16.02 5.92 3.45
N ILE A 268 15.35 6.78 4.22
CA ILE A 268 14.06 7.37 3.82
C ILE A 268 14.20 8.13 2.50
N ALA A 269 15.23 8.99 2.39
CA ALA A 269 15.50 9.76 1.17
C ALA A 269 15.76 8.84 -0.03
N PHE A 270 16.59 7.80 0.16
CA PHE A 270 16.84 6.77 -0.86
C PHE A 270 15.55 6.09 -1.30
N SER A 271 14.72 5.62 -0.37
CA SER A 271 13.47 4.90 -0.69
C SER A 271 12.53 5.79 -1.52
N ILE A 272 12.35 7.06 -1.13
CA ILE A 272 11.52 8.02 -1.88
C ILE A 272 12.06 8.25 -3.29
N GLU A 273 13.39 8.38 -3.43
CA GLU A 273 14.05 8.52 -4.74
C GLU A 273 13.78 7.29 -5.62
N GLN A 274 13.93 6.07 -5.06
CA GLN A 274 13.68 4.85 -5.82
C GLN A 274 12.20 4.70 -6.20
N MET A 275 11.25 5.01 -5.30
CA MET A 275 9.82 4.99 -5.63
C MET A 275 9.50 5.86 -6.84
N LYS A 276 10.09 7.06 -6.92
CA LYS A 276 9.93 7.96 -8.07
C LYS A 276 10.63 7.44 -9.31
N LYS A 277 11.90 7.02 -9.19
CA LYS A 277 12.73 6.54 -10.29
C LYS A 277 12.11 5.35 -11.02
N PHE A 278 11.56 4.41 -10.28
CA PHE A 278 10.93 3.22 -10.85
C PHE A 278 9.43 3.40 -11.12
N GLY A 279 8.85 4.53 -10.74
CA GLY A 279 7.42 4.81 -10.90
C GLY A 279 6.56 3.79 -10.14
N LEU A 280 6.94 3.47 -8.89
CA LEU A 280 6.24 2.41 -8.14
C LEU A 280 4.79 2.78 -7.89
N ALA A 281 4.53 3.97 -7.33
CA ALA A 281 3.18 4.42 -7.01
C ALA A 281 2.53 5.21 -8.15
N ASP A 282 3.31 5.99 -8.90
CA ASP A 282 2.79 6.96 -9.87
C ASP A 282 3.35 6.70 -11.27
N SER A 283 2.76 5.73 -11.94
CA SER A 283 3.05 5.36 -13.33
C SER A 283 1.88 4.60 -13.93
N GLY A 284 1.87 4.37 -15.25
CA GLY A 284 0.86 3.57 -15.93
C GLY A 284 -0.56 4.12 -15.73
N ASP A 285 -1.46 3.30 -15.16
CA ASP A 285 -2.87 3.68 -15.00
C ASP A 285 -3.06 4.92 -14.13
N THR A 286 -2.18 5.18 -13.16
CA THR A 286 -2.30 6.33 -12.25
C THR A 286 -2.06 7.67 -12.91
N GLU A 287 -1.39 7.73 -14.04
CA GLU A 287 -1.15 8.98 -14.77
C GLU A 287 -2.44 9.71 -15.16
N LYS A 288 -3.51 8.94 -15.35
CA LYS A 288 -4.83 9.45 -15.73
C LYS A 288 -5.89 9.23 -14.66
N LEU A 289 -5.77 8.14 -13.89
CA LEU A 289 -6.81 7.68 -12.98
C LEU A 289 -6.52 8.03 -11.52
N GLY A 290 -5.31 8.49 -11.20
CA GLY A 290 -4.86 8.81 -9.85
C GLY A 290 -4.25 7.62 -9.11
N ILE A 291 -3.41 7.89 -8.09
CA ILE A 291 -2.82 6.84 -7.25
C ILE A 291 -3.93 6.02 -6.59
N GLY A 292 -3.72 4.72 -6.49
CA GLY A 292 -4.74 3.74 -6.05
C GLY A 292 -5.44 3.05 -7.22
N ALA A 293 -5.22 3.47 -8.47
CA ALA A 293 -5.91 2.96 -9.66
C ALA A 293 -5.66 1.47 -9.90
N MET A 294 -6.72 0.81 -10.34
CA MET A 294 -6.69 -0.58 -10.84
C MET A 294 -7.60 -0.71 -12.05
N THR A 295 -7.32 -1.66 -12.94
CA THR A 295 -8.16 -1.98 -14.07
C THR A 295 -8.50 -3.48 -14.11
N ASP A 296 -9.71 -3.80 -14.59
CA ASP A 296 -10.17 -5.17 -14.78
C ASP A 296 -9.25 -5.96 -15.71
N GLU A 297 -8.78 -5.31 -16.76
CA GLU A 297 -7.93 -5.91 -17.77
C GLU A 297 -6.60 -6.36 -17.19
N ARG A 298 -5.92 -5.50 -16.41
CA ARG A 298 -4.63 -5.82 -15.83
C ARG A 298 -4.74 -6.87 -14.74
N ILE A 299 -5.77 -6.80 -13.88
CA ILE A 299 -6.03 -7.82 -12.86
C ILE A 299 -6.25 -9.19 -13.52
N LYS A 300 -7.06 -9.23 -14.57
CA LYS A 300 -7.31 -10.48 -15.31
C LYS A 300 -6.05 -11.01 -15.99
N SER A 301 -5.28 -10.14 -16.65
CA SER A 301 -4.01 -10.51 -17.29
C SER A 301 -3.04 -11.14 -16.31
N PHE A 302 -2.88 -10.52 -15.12
CA PHE A 302 -2.03 -11.08 -14.06
C PHE A 302 -2.56 -12.42 -13.55
N TYR A 303 -3.88 -12.54 -13.31
CA TYR A 303 -4.48 -13.80 -12.89
C TYR A 303 -4.22 -14.92 -13.91
N ASP A 304 -4.49 -14.68 -15.20
CA ASP A 304 -4.28 -15.67 -16.26
C ASP A 304 -2.80 -16.13 -16.32
N LYS A 305 -1.86 -15.21 -16.15
CA LYS A 305 -0.43 -15.49 -16.08
C LYS A 305 -0.10 -16.39 -14.89
N MET A 306 -0.65 -16.11 -13.72
CA MET A 306 -0.40 -16.90 -12.50
C MET A 306 -1.06 -18.28 -12.57
N VAL A 307 -2.20 -18.42 -13.23
CA VAL A 307 -2.82 -19.73 -13.53
C VAL A 307 -1.92 -20.55 -14.45
N LYS A 308 -1.41 -19.94 -15.52
CA LYS A 308 -0.47 -20.59 -16.45
C LYS A 308 0.80 -21.04 -15.73
N ALA A 309 1.33 -20.21 -14.85
CA ALA A 309 2.50 -20.51 -14.01
C ALA A 309 2.18 -21.48 -12.84
N LYS A 310 0.94 -21.96 -12.71
CA LYS A 310 0.48 -22.84 -11.62
C LYS A 310 0.72 -22.27 -10.20
N VAL A 311 0.82 -20.96 -10.10
CA VAL A 311 0.95 -20.23 -8.81
C VAL A 311 -0.42 -20.09 -8.16
N THR A 312 -1.47 -19.94 -8.96
CA THR A 312 -2.87 -19.89 -8.47
C THR A 312 -3.73 -20.84 -9.29
N PRO A 313 -4.77 -21.47 -8.70
CA PRO A 313 -5.66 -22.37 -9.45
C PRO A 313 -6.54 -21.60 -10.45
N ALA A 314 -6.94 -22.30 -11.52
CA ALA A 314 -7.93 -21.80 -12.46
C ALA A 314 -9.34 -21.82 -11.84
N GLY A 315 -10.24 -20.96 -12.36
CA GLY A 315 -11.68 -20.96 -12.01
C GLY A 315 -12.04 -20.15 -10.78
N ILE A 316 -11.12 -19.38 -10.22
CA ILE A 316 -11.43 -18.39 -9.17
C ILE A 316 -12.27 -17.26 -9.79
N ASP A 317 -13.39 -16.90 -9.14
CA ASP A 317 -14.15 -15.70 -9.48
C ASP A 317 -13.40 -14.45 -8.97
N ILE A 318 -12.41 -13.99 -9.76
CA ILE A 318 -11.54 -12.87 -9.38
C ILE A 318 -12.31 -11.57 -9.17
N LYS A 319 -13.55 -11.42 -9.68
CA LYS A 319 -14.40 -10.26 -9.39
C LYS A 319 -14.79 -10.16 -7.92
N LYS A 320 -14.65 -11.23 -7.16
CA LYS A 320 -14.82 -11.22 -5.69
C LYS A 320 -13.57 -10.73 -4.95
N ALA A 321 -12.41 -10.66 -5.61
CA ALA A 321 -11.16 -10.23 -4.98
C ALA A 321 -11.05 -8.71 -4.84
N TYR A 322 -11.75 -7.93 -5.65
CA TYR A 322 -11.59 -6.47 -5.69
C TYR A 322 -12.89 -5.73 -6.05
N THR A 323 -12.86 -4.42 -5.91
CA THR A 323 -13.87 -3.50 -6.48
C THR A 323 -13.21 -2.21 -6.96
N LEU A 324 -13.71 -1.66 -8.07
CA LEU A 324 -13.24 -0.40 -8.63
C LEU A 324 -14.12 0.81 -8.19
N THR A 325 -15.10 0.57 -7.32
CA THR A 325 -16.11 1.58 -6.91
C THR A 325 -15.50 2.85 -6.32
N PHE A 326 -14.39 2.71 -5.60
CA PHE A 326 -13.81 3.79 -4.80
C PHE A 326 -12.65 4.52 -5.48
N ILE A 327 -12.13 4.00 -6.60
CA ILE A 327 -10.92 4.46 -7.29
C ILE A 327 -11.21 4.98 -8.69
N ASN A 328 -10.16 5.31 -9.45
CA ASN A 328 -10.21 5.72 -10.86
C ASN A 328 -10.93 7.07 -11.08
N LYS A 329 -10.88 7.96 -10.08
CA LYS A 329 -11.56 9.26 -10.07
C LYS A 329 -10.60 10.44 -10.24
N GLY A 330 -9.31 10.16 -10.46
CA GLY A 330 -8.29 11.21 -10.59
C GLY A 330 -7.98 11.97 -9.30
N VAL A 331 -8.31 11.41 -8.15
CA VAL A 331 -8.14 12.07 -6.85
C VAL A 331 -6.66 12.36 -6.60
N GLY A 332 -6.35 13.63 -6.32
CA GLY A 332 -4.99 14.07 -5.97
C GLY A 332 -4.09 14.36 -7.17
N LEU A 333 -4.51 14.15 -8.43
CA LEU A 333 -3.70 14.46 -9.62
C LEU A 333 -3.20 15.92 -9.65
N GLU A 334 -4.00 16.85 -9.13
CA GLU A 334 -3.65 18.26 -9.02
C GLU A 334 -2.48 18.54 -8.05
N LEU A 335 -2.14 17.57 -7.20
CA LEU A 335 -1.03 17.67 -6.24
C LEU A 335 0.32 17.23 -6.85
N LYS A 336 0.30 16.64 -8.03
CA LYS A 336 1.50 16.28 -8.79
C LYS A 336 2.02 17.57 -9.47
N LYS A 337 3.00 18.22 -8.87
CA LYS A 337 3.61 19.46 -9.38
C LYS A 337 5.08 19.23 -9.71
#